data_6fdb3638e60a2a113d969ba8e3c300ae
#
_entry.id   6fdb3638e60a2a113d969ba8e3c300ae
#
_cell.length_a   1.000
_cell.length_b   1.000
_cell.length_c   1.000
_cell.angle_alpha   90.00
_cell.angle_beta   90.00
_cell.angle_gamma   90.00
#
_symmetry.space_group_name_H-M   'P 1'
#
loop_
_entity.id
_entity.type
_entity.pdbx_description
1 polymer ?
#
loop_
_entity_poly.entity_id
_entity_poly.type
_entity_poly.pdbx_seq_one_letter_code
_entity_poly.pdbx_strand_id
1 'polypeptide(L)'
;MILVKKYYKLLIFIVLTLMLHINIFGEVTMQKEFKIAFIADAHFHDVYAEFKDNSFEGLKNSITGKNAKIRTMDAQLTSTRLFNENYYALDAALADLADKEIKYVGLAGDFSDDGQIIHLRGLKKILDSYTEKYGMQFFAIPGNHDPVKPVDNPNGKSDFLGKGGQEQRIFSKGAKECVNYSGNKALIDTGKGLPTVCTEEIL
;
A
#
# COMPACT_ATOMS: atom_id res chain seq x y z
N MET A 1 -69.08 37.12 -24.64
CA MET A 1 -68.09 37.54 -23.61
C MET A 1 -67.97 36.53 -22.44
N ILE A 2 -69.02 35.85 -22.02
CA ILE A 2 -69.02 34.89 -20.91
C ILE A 2 -68.25 33.59 -21.21
N LEU A 3 -68.36 33.06 -22.44
CA LEU A 3 -67.68 31.80 -22.83
C LEU A 3 -66.12 31.90 -22.77
N VAL A 4 -65.56 33.00 -23.27
CA VAL A 4 -64.09 33.23 -23.27
C VAL A 4 -63.52 33.27 -21.88
N LYS A 5 -64.22 33.89 -20.88
CA LYS A 5 -63.78 33.89 -19.50
C LYS A 5 -63.78 32.51 -18.85
N LYS A 6 -64.68 31.60 -19.27
CA LYS A 6 -64.73 30.22 -18.73
C LYS A 6 -63.56 29.39 -19.21
N TYR A 7 -63.18 29.47 -20.47
CA TYR A 7 -62.05 28.75 -21.04
C TYR A 7 -60.70 29.29 -20.57
N TYR A 8 -60.63 30.60 -20.33
CA TYR A 8 -59.41 31.21 -19.79
C TYR A 8 -59.11 30.70 -18.35
N LYS A 9 -60.12 30.57 -17.49
CA LYS A 9 -59.96 29.98 -16.16
C LYS A 9 -59.58 28.53 -16.20
N LEU A 10 -60.12 27.74 -17.14
CA LEU A 10 -59.76 26.33 -17.32
C LEU A 10 -58.32 26.19 -17.80
N LEU A 11 -57.90 27.04 -18.74
CA LEU A 11 -56.52 27.02 -19.27
C LEU A 11 -55.52 27.36 -18.16
N ILE A 12 -55.78 28.36 -17.33
CA ILE A 12 -54.93 28.70 -16.17
C ILE A 12 -54.86 27.56 -15.20
N PHE A 13 -55.97 26.88 -14.93
CA PHE A 13 -55.97 25.72 -14.02
C PHE A 13 -55.14 24.57 -14.58
N ILE A 14 -55.24 24.27 -15.87
CA ILE A 14 -54.42 23.24 -16.52
C ILE A 14 -52.94 23.61 -16.50
N VAL A 15 -52.56 24.86 -16.78
CA VAL A 15 -51.17 25.31 -16.71
C VAL A 15 -50.61 25.24 -15.31
N LEU A 16 -51.38 25.64 -14.28
CA LEU A 16 -50.98 25.55 -12.88
C LEU A 16 -50.80 24.09 -12.45
N THR A 17 -51.72 23.20 -12.84
CA THR A 17 -51.57 21.77 -12.52
C THR A 17 -50.38 21.15 -13.21
N LEU A 18 -50.11 21.49 -14.50
CA LEU A 18 -48.87 21.07 -15.20
C LEU A 18 -47.61 21.59 -14.53
N MET A 19 -47.58 22.85 -14.10
CA MET A 19 -46.46 23.44 -13.40
C MET A 19 -46.24 22.78 -12.00
N LEU A 20 -47.32 22.41 -11.29
CA LEU A 20 -47.17 21.63 -10.05
C LEU A 20 -46.59 20.22 -10.30
N HIS A 21 -47.03 19.55 -11.38
CA HIS A 21 -46.48 18.21 -11.71
C HIS A 21 -45.04 18.27 -12.12
N ILE A 22 -44.58 19.32 -12.83
CA ILE A 22 -43.16 19.49 -13.19
C ILE A 22 -42.27 19.65 -11.95
N ASN A 23 -42.76 20.33 -10.90
CA ASN A 23 -42.01 20.47 -9.65
C ASN A 23 -41.96 19.17 -8.81
N ILE A 24 -42.95 18.28 -8.94
CA ILE A 24 -42.97 17.00 -8.22
C ILE A 24 -42.01 15.98 -8.88
N PHE A 25 -41.75 16.06 -10.18
CA PHE A 25 -40.79 15.18 -10.89
C PHE A 25 -39.36 15.75 -10.96
N GLY A 26 -39.13 16.95 -10.42
CA GLY A 26 -37.85 17.66 -10.55
C GLY A 26 -36.78 17.30 -9.52
N GLU A 27 -37.08 16.57 -8.46
CA GLU A 27 -36.07 16.04 -7.53
C GLU A 27 -35.85 14.53 -7.72
N VAL A 28 -35.33 14.16 -8.89
CA VAL A 28 -34.47 12.98 -8.92
C VAL A 28 -33.20 13.41 -8.18
N THR A 29 -33.19 13.24 -6.87
CA THR A 29 -31.95 13.28 -6.09
C THR A 29 -31.02 12.29 -6.75
N MET A 30 -30.03 12.80 -7.49
CA MET A 30 -28.92 12.00 -7.96
C MET A 30 -28.32 11.37 -6.72
N GLN A 31 -28.63 10.10 -6.51
CA GLN A 31 -28.05 9.33 -5.41
C GLN A 31 -26.56 9.35 -5.68
N LYS A 32 -25.81 10.09 -4.85
CA LYS A 32 -24.36 10.23 -5.02
C LYS A 32 -23.78 8.82 -4.94
N GLU A 33 -23.29 8.31 -6.05
CA GLU A 33 -22.71 6.99 -6.11
C GLU A 33 -21.56 6.92 -5.11
N PHE A 34 -21.65 5.96 -4.20
CA PHE A 34 -20.61 5.73 -3.22
C PHE A 34 -19.71 4.60 -3.72
N LYS A 35 -18.42 4.90 -3.96
CA LYS A 35 -17.44 3.96 -4.48
C LYS A 35 -16.42 3.59 -3.43
N ILE A 36 -16.19 2.29 -3.29
CA ILE A 36 -15.14 1.72 -2.45
C ILE A 36 -14.27 0.84 -3.34
N ALA A 37 -12.96 0.92 -3.16
CA ALA A 37 -12.02 -0.02 -3.75
C ALA A 37 -11.48 -0.99 -2.70
N PHE A 38 -11.09 -2.17 -3.15
CA PHE A 38 -10.37 -3.14 -2.34
C PHE A 38 -9.07 -3.53 -3.05
N ILE A 39 -7.97 -3.53 -2.28
CA ILE A 39 -6.67 -4.03 -2.70
C ILE A 39 -6.34 -5.19 -1.76
N ALA A 40 -6.16 -6.39 -2.32
CA ALA A 40 -5.74 -7.57 -1.59
C ALA A 40 -4.31 -7.95 -1.99
N ASP A 41 -3.59 -8.60 -1.08
CA ASP A 41 -2.30 -9.24 -1.36
C ASP A 41 -1.27 -8.30 -1.98
N ALA A 42 -1.24 -7.05 -1.53
CA ALA A 42 -0.29 -6.05 -2.03
C ALA A 42 1.17 -6.43 -1.72
N HIS A 43 1.41 -7.17 -0.62
CA HIS A 43 2.73 -7.59 -0.15
C HIS A 43 3.77 -6.48 -0.31
N PHE A 44 3.41 -5.29 0.17
CA PHE A 44 4.20 -4.10 -0.05
C PHE A 44 5.62 -4.24 0.50
N HIS A 45 6.59 -4.14 -0.39
CA HIS A 45 8.01 -4.10 -0.10
C HIS A 45 8.54 -2.71 -0.42
N ASP A 46 8.97 -1.97 0.60
CA ASP A 46 9.52 -0.63 0.40
C ASP A 46 10.95 -0.72 -0.13
N VAL A 47 11.09 -0.61 -1.43
CA VAL A 47 12.41 -0.61 -2.10
C VAL A 47 13.27 0.61 -1.73
N TYR A 48 12.69 1.65 -1.13
CA TYR A 48 13.38 2.84 -0.66
C TYR A 48 13.45 2.94 0.86
N ALA A 49 13.11 1.85 1.58
CA ALA A 49 13.17 1.80 3.03
C ALA A 49 14.52 2.27 3.58
N GLU A 50 14.48 2.95 4.70
CA GLU A 50 15.67 3.38 5.42
C GLU A 50 15.77 2.62 6.74
N PHE A 51 16.87 1.94 6.95
CA PHE A 51 17.21 1.32 8.23
C PHE A 51 17.68 2.41 9.19
N LYS A 52 16.91 2.68 10.23
CA LYS A 52 17.22 3.77 11.20
C LYS A 52 18.52 3.55 11.95
N ASP A 53 18.92 2.29 12.10
CA ASP A 53 20.19 1.89 12.72
C ASP A 53 21.38 1.88 11.74
N ASN A 54 21.13 2.28 10.48
CA ASN A 54 22.11 2.29 9.39
C ASN A 54 22.79 0.93 9.16
N SER A 55 22.14 -0.16 9.57
CA SER A 55 22.70 -1.52 9.46
C SER A 55 22.79 -2.03 8.03
N PHE A 56 21.94 -1.53 7.14
CA PHE A 56 21.88 -1.95 5.75
C PHE A 56 21.55 -0.80 4.80
N GLU A 57 22.46 -0.50 3.90
CA GLU A 57 22.27 0.56 2.89
C GLU A 57 21.52 0.07 1.63
N GLY A 58 21.66 -1.20 1.27
CA GLY A 58 21.13 -1.75 0.02
C GLY A 58 22.05 -1.53 -1.17
N LEU A 59 21.47 -1.63 -2.35
CA LEU A 59 22.18 -1.45 -3.63
C LEU A 59 22.03 -0.02 -4.13
N LYS A 60 23.16 0.63 -4.42
CA LYS A 60 23.15 2.01 -4.94
C LYS A 60 22.73 2.03 -6.41
N ASN A 61 21.68 2.76 -6.71
CA ASN A 61 21.27 3.06 -8.07
C ASN A 61 22.26 4.07 -8.69
N SER A 62 22.95 3.68 -9.76
CA SER A 62 23.97 4.51 -10.42
C SER A 62 23.41 5.76 -11.11
N ILE A 63 22.12 5.75 -11.46
CA ILE A 63 21.48 6.86 -12.18
C ILE A 63 20.96 7.89 -11.17
N THR A 64 20.23 7.45 -10.15
CA THR A 64 19.56 8.34 -9.19
C THR A 64 20.41 8.63 -7.96
N GLY A 65 21.47 7.86 -7.72
CA GLY A 65 22.27 7.92 -6.51
C GLY A 65 21.58 7.41 -5.24
N LYS A 66 20.30 7.04 -5.32
CA LYS A 66 19.53 6.50 -4.19
C LYS A 66 19.89 5.05 -3.93
N ASN A 67 19.87 4.66 -2.67
CA ASN A 67 20.00 3.27 -2.28
C ASN A 67 18.65 2.56 -2.38
N ALA A 68 18.64 1.34 -2.93
CA ALA A 68 17.46 0.51 -3.06
C ALA A 68 17.61 -0.80 -2.27
N LYS A 69 16.56 -1.20 -1.58
CA LYS A 69 16.45 -2.46 -0.84
C LYS A 69 15.71 -3.45 -1.71
N ILE A 70 16.44 -4.13 -2.57
CA ILE A 70 15.86 -5.08 -3.53
C ILE A 70 16.25 -6.51 -3.19
N ARG A 71 15.36 -7.42 -3.55
CA ARG A 71 15.54 -8.86 -3.39
C ARG A 71 16.21 -9.44 -4.65
N THR A 72 16.87 -10.57 -4.50
CA THR A 72 17.48 -11.27 -5.62
C THR A 72 16.45 -11.69 -6.66
N MET A 73 16.89 -11.89 -7.90
CA MET A 73 16.03 -12.42 -8.96
C MET A 73 15.53 -13.82 -8.61
N ASP A 74 16.37 -14.64 -7.97
CA ASP A 74 15.99 -15.97 -7.54
C ASP A 74 14.81 -15.93 -6.55
N ALA A 75 14.82 -14.98 -5.58
CA ALA A 75 13.72 -14.79 -4.67
C ALA A 75 12.41 -14.46 -5.38
N GLN A 76 12.47 -13.68 -6.46
CA GLN A 76 11.27 -13.34 -7.24
C GLN A 76 10.79 -14.51 -8.10
N LEU A 77 11.71 -15.25 -8.74
CA LEU A 77 11.37 -16.38 -9.60
C LEU A 77 10.84 -17.60 -8.84
N THR A 78 11.21 -17.74 -7.58
CA THR A 78 10.78 -18.86 -6.70
C THR A 78 9.61 -18.48 -5.79
N SER A 79 9.10 -17.27 -5.89
CA SER A 79 7.97 -16.75 -5.12
C SER A 79 6.79 -16.40 -6.03
N THR A 80 5.59 -16.35 -5.47
CA THR A 80 4.41 -15.76 -6.11
C THR A 80 4.39 -14.23 -6.00
N ARG A 81 5.37 -13.63 -5.33
CA ARG A 81 5.43 -12.20 -5.06
C ARG A 81 6.50 -11.52 -5.91
N LEU A 82 6.16 -10.35 -6.41
CA LEU A 82 7.07 -9.47 -7.15
C LEU A 82 7.62 -8.40 -6.20
N PHE A 83 8.50 -8.79 -5.28
CA PHE A 83 8.98 -7.95 -4.19
C PHE A 83 9.48 -6.57 -4.65
N ASN A 84 10.27 -6.51 -5.70
CA ASN A 84 10.88 -5.26 -6.15
C ASN A 84 9.91 -4.34 -6.90
N GLU A 85 8.82 -4.89 -7.43
CA GLU A 85 7.80 -4.20 -8.21
C GLU A 85 6.61 -3.76 -7.38
N ASN A 86 6.34 -4.41 -6.24
CA ASN A 86 5.14 -4.19 -5.42
C ASN A 86 5.02 -2.74 -4.91
N TYR A 87 6.15 -2.08 -4.66
CA TYR A 87 6.16 -0.64 -4.36
C TYR A 87 5.47 0.17 -5.45
N TYR A 88 5.90 -0.04 -6.68
CA TYR A 88 5.39 0.72 -7.84
C TYR A 88 3.97 0.30 -8.22
N ALA A 89 3.66 -0.99 -8.08
CA ALA A 89 2.33 -1.52 -8.37
C ALA A 89 1.27 -0.91 -7.43
N LEU A 90 1.58 -0.84 -6.13
CA LEU A 90 0.69 -0.21 -5.16
C LEU A 90 0.53 1.29 -5.43
N ASP A 91 1.63 2.01 -5.67
CA ASP A 91 1.58 3.45 -5.96
C ASP A 91 0.76 3.73 -7.23
N ALA A 92 0.95 2.95 -8.29
CA ALA A 92 0.17 3.06 -9.52
C ALA A 92 -1.32 2.75 -9.31
N ALA A 93 -1.64 1.73 -8.50
CA ALA A 93 -3.04 1.41 -8.17
C ALA A 93 -3.70 2.55 -7.39
N LEU A 94 -3.01 3.12 -6.41
CA LEU A 94 -3.53 4.26 -5.64
C LEU A 94 -3.70 5.51 -6.51
N ALA A 95 -2.79 5.76 -7.45
CA ALA A 95 -2.91 6.85 -8.40
C ALA A 95 -4.14 6.69 -9.31
N ASP A 96 -4.37 5.49 -9.84
CA ASP A 96 -5.56 5.18 -10.64
C ASP A 96 -6.87 5.35 -9.85
N LEU A 97 -6.88 4.95 -8.56
CA LEU A 97 -8.02 5.18 -7.68
C LEU A 97 -8.26 6.66 -7.40
N ALA A 98 -7.18 7.44 -7.23
CA ALA A 98 -7.27 8.88 -7.04
C ALA A 98 -7.82 9.58 -8.28
N ASP A 99 -7.37 9.21 -9.47
CA ASP A 99 -7.88 9.74 -10.76
C ASP A 99 -9.37 9.41 -10.97
N LYS A 100 -9.84 8.28 -10.43
CA LYS A 100 -11.26 7.89 -10.42
C LYS A 100 -12.06 8.49 -9.26
N GLU A 101 -11.46 9.38 -8.49
CA GLU A 101 -12.07 10.03 -7.31
C GLU A 101 -12.58 9.04 -6.24
N ILE A 102 -12.01 7.85 -6.17
CA ILE A 102 -12.34 6.86 -5.12
C ILE A 102 -11.65 7.26 -3.83
N LYS A 103 -12.45 7.53 -2.81
CA LYS A 103 -11.96 8.04 -1.51
C LYS A 103 -11.77 6.96 -0.44
N TYR A 104 -12.43 5.83 -0.58
CA TYR A 104 -12.40 4.76 0.43
C TYR A 104 -11.74 3.53 -0.14
N VAL A 105 -10.68 3.07 0.53
CA VAL A 105 -9.88 1.92 0.09
C VAL A 105 -9.71 0.94 1.23
N GLY A 106 -10.16 -0.29 1.01
CA GLY A 106 -9.93 -1.42 1.91
C GLY A 106 -8.67 -2.18 1.50
N LEU A 107 -7.74 -2.37 2.43
CA LEU A 107 -6.61 -3.29 2.28
C LEU A 107 -7.02 -4.64 2.88
N ALA A 108 -7.31 -5.61 2.02
CA ALA A 108 -7.97 -6.86 2.39
C ALA A 108 -6.95 -8.00 2.61
N GLY A 109 -6.08 -7.82 3.60
CA GLY A 109 -5.07 -8.80 3.98
C GLY A 109 -3.79 -8.73 3.15
N ASP A 110 -2.72 -9.25 3.73
CA ASP A 110 -1.39 -9.37 3.13
C ASP A 110 -0.89 -8.08 2.45
N PHE A 111 -1.11 -6.94 3.13
CA PHE A 111 -0.74 -5.63 2.61
C PHE A 111 0.75 -5.33 2.76
N SER A 112 1.50 -6.06 3.60
CA SER A 112 2.94 -5.87 3.84
C SER A 112 3.77 -7.10 3.48
N ASP A 113 5.05 -6.91 3.19
CA ASP A 113 6.01 -8.01 3.01
C ASP A 113 6.43 -8.55 4.39
N ASP A 114 5.69 -9.58 4.83
CA ASP A 114 5.89 -10.33 6.07
C ASP A 114 5.94 -9.45 7.34
N GLY A 115 5.19 -8.35 7.37
CA GLY A 115 5.06 -7.50 8.53
C GLY A 115 6.33 -6.77 8.97
N GLN A 116 7.32 -6.69 8.12
CA GLN A 116 8.59 -6.04 8.45
C GLN A 116 8.39 -4.56 8.77
N ILE A 117 8.95 -4.10 9.89
CA ILE A 117 8.77 -2.72 10.37
C ILE A 117 9.14 -1.69 9.31
N ILE A 118 10.23 -1.93 8.57
CA ILE A 118 10.69 -1.03 7.52
C ILE A 118 9.64 -0.88 6.40
N HIS A 119 9.00 -1.97 6.01
CA HIS A 119 7.98 -1.97 4.95
C HIS A 119 6.67 -1.37 5.45
N LEU A 120 6.26 -1.64 6.69
CA LEU A 120 5.09 -1.02 7.30
C LEU A 120 5.23 0.51 7.41
N ARG A 121 6.44 1.01 7.75
CA ARG A 121 6.70 2.46 7.74
C ARG A 121 6.59 3.07 6.35
N GLY A 122 7.13 2.39 5.34
CA GLY A 122 7.03 2.81 3.95
C GLY A 122 5.58 2.80 3.45
N LEU A 123 4.84 1.74 3.74
CA LEU A 123 3.41 1.65 3.43
C LEU A 123 2.64 2.81 4.04
N LYS A 124 2.81 3.03 5.35
CA LYS A 124 2.17 4.17 6.03
C LYS A 124 2.47 5.49 5.34
N LYS A 125 3.74 5.74 4.98
CA LYS A 125 4.16 6.98 4.30
C LYS A 125 3.45 7.18 2.96
N ILE A 126 3.30 6.13 2.16
CA ILE A 126 2.55 6.20 0.90
C ILE A 126 1.09 6.50 1.18
N LEU A 127 0.42 5.74 2.06
CA LEU A 127 -0.99 5.93 2.37
C LEU A 127 -1.27 7.34 2.92
N ASP A 128 -0.42 7.84 3.82
CA ASP A 128 -0.52 9.21 4.35
C ASP A 128 -0.44 10.25 3.22
N SER A 129 0.45 10.07 2.24
CA SER A 129 0.59 10.99 1.12
C SER A 129 -0.67 11.08 0.24
N TYR A 130 -1.33 9.94 0.02
CA TYR A 130 -2.61 9.90 -0.70
C TYR A 130 -3.77 10.44 0.14
N THR A 131 -3.73 10.25 1.46
CA THR A 131 -4.69 10.88 2.39
C THR A 131 -4.56 12.40 2.32
N GLU A 132 -3.36 12.93 2.44
CA GLU A 132 -3.09 14.38 2.44
C GLU A 132 -3.44 15.01 1.09
N LYS A 133 -3.01 14.38 -0.01
CA LYS A 133 -3.16 14.97 -1.34
C LYS A 133 -4.57 14.84 -1.92
N TYR A 134 -5.21 13.70 -1.69
CA TYR A 134 -6.46 13.35 -2.36
C TYR A 134 -7.65 13.13 -1.40
N GLY A 135 -7.42 13.18 -0.08
CA GLY A 135 -8.45 12.91 0.94
C GLY A 135 -8.88 11.45 0.97
N MET A 136 -8.02 10.52 0.57
CA MET A 136 -8.30 9.09 0.63
C MET A 136 -8.29 8.60 2.07
N GLN A 137 -9.16 7.63 2.37
CA GLN A 137 -9.24 6.98 3.68
C GLN A 137 -9.01 5.47 3.51
N PHE A 138 -8.15 4.92 4.36
CA PHE A 138 -7.72 3.55 4.28
C PHE A 138 -8.21 2.74 5.47
N PHE A 139 -8.69 1.52 5.20
CA PHE A 139 -9.12 0.54 6.18
C PHE A 139 -8.34 -0.74 5.90
N ALA A 140 -7.70 -1.31 6.92
CA ALA A 140 -6.88 -2.50 6.75
C ALA A 140 -7.37 -3.64 7.66
N ILE A 141 -7.40 -4.83 7.10
CA ILE A 141 -7.58 -6.08 7.82
C ILE A 141 -6.31 -6.89 7.58
N PRO A 142 -5.55 -7.27 8.63
CA PRO A 142 -4.33 -8.03 8.44
C PRO A 142 -4.59 -9.43 7.90
N GLY A 143 -3.72 -9.89 7.00
CA GLY A 143 -3.66 -11.24 6.50
C GLY A 143 -2.62 -12.10 7.24
N ASN A 144 -2.30 -13.26 6.69
CA ASN A 144 -1.36 -14.18 7.32
C ASN A 144 0.12 -13.78 7.15
N HIS A 145 0.41 -12.86 6.23
CA HIS A 145 1.74 -12.28 6.03
C HIS A 145 1.93 -10.94 6.73
N ASP A 146 0.88 -10.37 7.28
CA ASP A 146 0.99 -9.19 8.11
C ASP A 146 1.37 -9.58 9.56
N PRO A 147 1.95 -8.69 10.35
CA PRO A 147 2.63 -9.06 11.59
C PRO A 147 1.66 -9.41 12.71
N VAL A 148 1.15 -10.60 12.66
CA VAL A 148 0.42 -11.21 13.77
C VAL A 148 1.20 -12.39 14.34
N LYS A 149 2.42 -12.61 13.84
CA LYS A 149 3.28 -13.65 14.44
C LYS A 149 3.73 -13.16 15.83
N PRO A 150 3.67 -14.03 16.85
CA PRO A 150 4.18 -13.68 18.16
C PRO A 150 5.59 -13.11 18.07
N VAL A 151 5.87 -12.11 18.87
CA VAL A 151 7.16 -11.42 18.98
C VAL A 151 8.34 -12.37 19.24
N ASP A 152 8.04 -13.59 19.62
CA ASP A 152 8.97 -14.66 20.02
C ASP A 152 9.47 -15.52 18.86
N ASN A 153 9.19 -15.19 17.62
CA ASN A 153 9.77 -15.89 16.47
C ASN A 153 10.53 -14.92 15.54
N PRO A 154 11.60 -14.30 16.02
CA PRO A 154 12.41 -13.39 15.23
C PRO A 154 12.98 -14.12 14.03
N ASN A 155 12.91 -13.49 12.88
CA ASN A 155 13.27 -14.09 11.61
C ASN A 155 14.08 -13.10 10.76
N GLY A 156 14.25 -13.38 9.49
CA GLY A 156 14.95 -12.54 8.54
C GLY A 156 14.79 -13.02 7.12
N LYS A 157 15.52 -12.39 6.23
CA LYS A 157 15.55 -12.70 4.81
C LYS A 157 17.00 -12.92 4.36
N SER A 158 17.20 -13.91 3.52
CA SER A 158 18.53 -14.30 3.05
C SER A 158 18.89 -13.78 1.66
N ASP A 159 18.01 -13.01 1.05
CA ASP A 159 17.98 -12.78 -0.40
C ASP A 159 17.93 -11.29 -0.80
N PHE A 160 18.40 -10.39 0.06
CA PHE A 160 18.63 -9.01 -0.32
C PHE A 160 19.90 -8.87 -1.19
N LEU A 161 19.95 -7.83 -2.03
CA LEU A 161 21.16 -7.42 -2.71
C LEU A 161 21.86 -6.30 -1.95
N GLY A 162 23.08 -6.58 -1.53
CA GLY A 162 23.94 -5.62 -0.88
C GLY A 162 24.98 -5.02 -1.83
N LYS A 163 26.09 -4.56 -1.26
CA LYS A 163 27.18 -3.89 -2.00
C LYS A 163 27.68 -4.74 -3.16
N GLY A 164 27.75 -4.13 -4.33
CA GLY A 164 28.22 -4.80 -5.55
C GLY A 164 27.25 -5.85 -6.11
N GLY A 165 25.97 -5.84 -5.68
CA GLY A 165 24.96 -6.77 -6.14
C GLY A 165 25.12 -8.20 -5.58
N GLN A 166 25.89 -8.35 -4.50
CA GLN A 166 26.06 -9.64 -3.83
C GLN A 166 24.89 -9.92 -2.86
N GLU A 167 24.57 -11.18 -2.67
CA GLU A 167 23.55 -11.57 -1.69
C GLU A 167 23.91 -11.09 -0.29
N GLN A 168 22.91 -10.55 0.40
CA GLN A 168 23.02 -10.05 1.77
C GLN A 168 21.89 -10.61 2.63
N ARG A 169 22.26 -11.37 3.63
CA ARG A 169 21.30 -11.86 4.64
C ARG A 169 21.06 -10.79 5.68
N ILE A 170 19.79 -10.56 6.00
CA ILE A 170 19.38 -9.58 7.01
C ILE A 170 18.42 -10.29 7.97
N PHE A 171 18.77 -10.30 9.24
CA PHE A 171 18.01 -10.97 10.29
C PHE A 171 17.73 -10.04 11.45
N SER A 172 16.63 -10.31 12.15
CA SER A 172 16.36 -9.71 13.45
C SER A 172 17.46 -10.04 14.44
N LYS A 173 17.82 -9.10 15.31
CA LYS A 173 18.78 -9.33 16.39
C LYS A 173 18.39 -10.50 17.30
N GLY A 174 17.08 -10.79 17.44
CA GLY A 174 16.58 -11.93 18.21
C GLY A 174 16.64 -13.27 17.46
N ALA A 175 16.89 -13.29 16.16
CA ALA A 175 16.96 -14.53 15.37
C ALA A 175 18.17 -15.39 15.79
N LYS A 176 18.03 -16.72 15.67
CA LYS A 176 19.11 -17.66 15.99
C LYS A 176 20.40 -17.38 15.21
N GLU A 177 20.28 -16.86 14.00
CA GLU A 177 21.37 -16.42 13.14
C GLU A 177 22.16 -15.27 13.75
N CYS A 178 21.53 -14.49 14.65
CA CYS A 178 22.12 -13.33 15.32
C CYS A 178 22.42 -13.57 16.79
N VAL A 179 21.63 -14.35 17.52
CA VAL A 179 21.78 -14.62 18.96
C VAL A 179 23.08 -15.39 19.27
N ASN A 180 23.49 -16.30 18.39
CA ASN A 180 24.76 -17.01 18.50
C ASN A 180 25.96 -16.13 18.09
N TYR A 181 25.73 -14.89 17.79
CA TYR A 181 26.71 -13.91 17.34
C TYR A 181 27.26 -13.12 18.54
N SER A 182 28.18 -13.70 19.26
CA SER A 182 28.90 -13.05 20.39
C SER A 182 29.93 -12.01 19.93
N GLY A 183 29.55 -11.13 18.99
CA GLY A 183 30.41 -10.01 18.55
C GLY A 183 31.49 -10.37 17.54
N ASN A 184 31.64 -11.62 17.15
CA ASN A 184 32.66 -12.05 16.21
C ASN A 184 32.06 -12.16 14.78
N LYS A 185 32.25 -11.11 13.96
CA LYS A 185 31.73 -11.01 12.58
C LYS A 185 32.10 -12.22 11.68
N ALA A 186 33.14 -12.95 12.02
CA ALA A 186 33.64 -14.07 11.21
C ALA A 186 32.75 -15.32 11.25
N LEU A 187 31.83 -15.46 12.24
CA LEU A 187 31.03 -16.67 12.41
C LEU A 187 29.76 -16.70 11.52
N ILE A 188 29.46 -15.62 10.80
CA ILE A 188 28.26 -15.53 9.94
C ILE A 188 28.62 -15.67 8.47
N ASP A 189 29.86 -15.88 8.15
CA ASP A 189 30.28 -16.16 6.77
C ASP A 189 29.90 -17.60 6.41
N THR A 190 28.83 -17.74 5.65
CA THR A 190 28.43 -19.03 5.08
C THR A 190 29.17 -19.33 3.76
N GLY A 191 30.19 -18.54 3.44
CA GLY A 191 30.94 -18.69 2.19
C GLY A 191 30.20 -18.23 0.93
N LYS A 192 29.02 -17.65 1.09
CA LYS A 192 28.23 -17.10 -0.03
C LYS A 192 27.72 -15.70 0.32
N GLY A 193 28.08 -14.73 -0.54
CA GLY A 193 27.61 -13.35 -0.39
C GLY A 193 28.29 -12.53 0.69
N LEU A 194 27.63 -11.44 1.11
CA LEU A 194 28.10 -10.54 2.13
C LEU A 194 27.80 -11.06 3.55
N PRO A 195 28.54 -10.61 4.57
CA PRO A 195 28.27 -10.94 5.97
C PRO A 195 26.82 -10.65 6.37
N THR A 196 26.27 -11.47 7.25
CA THR A 196 24.90 -11.27 7.77
C THR A 196 24.78 -9.96 8.54
N VAL A 197 23.72 -9.22 8.27
CA VAL A 197 23.30 -8.04 9.01
C VAL A 197 22.31 -8.44 10.09
N CYS A 198 22.56 -7.99 11.32
CA CYS A 198 21.64 -8.16 12.47
C CYS A 198 21.08 -6.80 12.86
N THR A 199 19.75 -6.65 12.82
CA THR A 199 19.08 -5.37 12.99
C THR A 199 17.80 -5.50 13.80
N GLU A 200 17.33 -4.41 14.39
CA GLU A 200 16.00 -4.30 15.02
C GLU A 200 14.92 -3.84 14.03
N GLU A 201 15.29 -3.52 12.81
CA GLU A 201 14.39 -3.02 11.78
C GLU A 201 13.61 -4.14 11.07
N ILE A 202 14.04 -5.40 11.24
CA ILE A 202 13.40 -6.62 10.77
C ILE A 202 13.01 -7.49 11.98
N LEU A 203 11.79 -8.02 11.95
CA LEU A 203 11.21 -8.88 12.99
C LEU A 203 11.35 -10.35 12.65
#